data_7b00d7c9ab09b45f420078633330cb77
#
_entry.id   7b00d7c9ab09b45f420078633330cb77
#
_cell.length_a   1.000
_cell.length_b   1.000
_cell.length_c   1.000
_cell.angle_alpha   90.00
_cell.angle_beta   90.00
_cell.angle_gamma   90.00
#
_symmetry.space_group_name_H-M   'P 1'
#
loop_
_entity.id
_entity.type
_entity.pdbx_description
1 polymer ?
#
loop_
_entity_poly.entity_id
_entity_poly.type
_entity_poly.pdbx_seq_one_letter_code
_entity_poly.pdbx_strand_id
1 'polypeptide(L)'
;MRVLTFFILYFLIPLGSLEAQVTSSTLVGLNIGNIAPELDFKNVNDKNIKLSTLRGNVVLIDFWASWCGPCRRENPNIVAVHKKYSKSKFKNAKGFKIYSVSLDNNKSAWINAIQQDKLNWKEHVSDLKGWESIGAFTYQ
;
A
#
# COMPACT_ATOMS: atom_id res chain seq x y z
N MET A 1 64.15 -34.03 44.41
CA MET A 1 63.49 -33.92 43.06
C MET A 1 62.12 -33.27 43.23
N ARG A 2 61.94 -32.00 42.79
CA ARG A 2 60.68 -31.29 42.86
C ARG A 2 60.04 -31.39 41.48
N VAL A 3 58.88 -32.03 41.38
CA VAL A 3 58.09 -32.12 40.15
C VAL A 3 57.19 -30.89 40.04
N LEU A 4 57.44 -30.06 39.03
CA LEU A 4 56.63 -28.87 38.76
C LEU A 4 55.49 -29.28 37.86
N THR A 5 54.27 -29.28 38.40
CA THR A 5 53.03 -29.60 37.61
C THR A 5 52.52 -28.32 36.96
N PHE A 6 52.61 -28.22 35.63
CA PHE A 6 52.02 -27.12 34.85
C PHE A 6 50.53 -27.38 34.66
N PHE A 7 49.70 -26.53 35.24
CA PHE A 7 48.27 -26.47 34.94
C PHE A 7 48.07 -25.63 33.67
N ILE A 8 47.67 -26.28 32.59
CA ILE A 8 47.25 -25.60 31.35
C ILE A 8 45.76 -25.22 31.54
N LEU A 9 45.54 -23.91 31.74
CA LEU A 9 44.19 -23.34 31.82
C LEU A 9 43.63 -23.22 30.36
N TYR A 10 42.73 -24.11 29.97
CA TYR A 10 41.99 -23.99 28.70
C TYR A 10 40.95 -22.89 28.85
N PHE A 11 41.23 -21.76 28.19
CA PHE A 11 40.26 -20.68 28.03
C PHE A 11 39.28 -21.09 26.94
N LEU A 12 38.08 -21.58 27.30
CA LEU A 12 36.93 -21.78 26.40
C LEU A 12 36.39 -20.40 26.01
N ILE A 13 36.80 -19.91 24.84
CA ILE A 13 36.17 -18.74 24.22
C ILE A 13 34.81 -19.19 23.66
N PRO A 14 33.68 -18.67 24.17
CA PRO A 14 32.40 -18.98 23.53
C PRO A 14 32.39 -18.38 22.11
N LEU A 15 32.26 -19.23 21.09
CA LEU A 15 31.90 -18.77 19.75
C LEU A 15 30.52 -18.14 19.85
N GLY A 16 30.47 -16.84 20.06
CA GLY A 16 29.24 -16.07 19.91
C GLY A 16 28.78 -16.18 18.47
N SER A 17 27.62 -16.82 18.27
CA SER A 17 26.93 -16.82 16.98
C SER A 17 26.65 -15.38 16.61
N LEU A 18 27.34 -14.88 15.58
CA LEU A 18 27.07 -13.60 14.97
C LEU A 18 25.76 -13.76 14.20
N GLU A 19 24.62 -13.62 14.89
CA GLU A 19 23.34 -13.48 14.22
C GLU A 19 23.39 -12.18 13.42
N ALA A 20 23.53 -12.32 12.10
CA ALA A 20 23.36 -11.21 11.19
C ALA A 20 21.93 -10.70 11.35
N GLN A 21 21.77 -9.61 12.10
CA GLN A 21 20.53 -8.85 12.11
C GLN A 21 20.30 -8.35 10.69
N VAL A 22 19.43 -9.06 9.96
CA VAL A 22 18.87 -8.55 8.72
C VAL A 22 18.02 -7.34 9.10
N THR A 23 18.65 -6.17 9.11
CA THR A 23 17.92 -4.90 9.13
C THR A 23 17.14 -4.86 7.83
N SER A 24 15.88 -5.27 7.88
CA SER A 24 14.91 -5.04 6.81
C SER A 24 14.80 -3.53 6.65
N SER A 25 15.65 -2.96 5.80
CA SER A 25 15.50 -1.59 5.32
C SER A 25 14.20 -1.59 4.52
N THR A 26 13.14 -1.05 5.11
CA THR A 26 11.83 -0.91 4.47
C THR A 26 11.95 0.23 3.44
N LEU A 27 12.45 -0.13 2.26
CA LEU A 27 12.54 0.80 1.13
C LEU A 27 11.14 1.21 0.70
N VAL A 28 10.95 2.51 0.47
CA VAL A 28 9.74 3.04 -0.15
C VAL A 28 9.91 2.97 -1.66
N GLY A 29 8.93 2.42 -2.37
CA GLY A 29 8.98 2.30 -3.82
C GLY A 29 7.91 1.37 -4.37
N LEU A 30 8.00 1.06 -5.67
CA LEU A 30 6.99 0.25 -6.39
C LEU A 30 7.43 -1.21 -6.61
N ASN A 31 8.64 -1.59 -6.21
CA ASN A 31 9.09 -2.97 -6.34
C ASN A 31 8.42 -3.89 -5.30
N ILE A 32 8.31 -5.16 -5.64
CA ILE A 32 7.79 -6.17 -4.71
C ILE A 32 8.65 -6.16 -3.43
N GLY A 33 7.99 -6.12 -2.27
CA GLY A 33 8.64 -6.03 -0.96
C GLY A 33 8.87 -4.60 -0.45
N ASN A 34 8.72 -3.59 -1.29
CA ASN A 34 8.80 -2.19 -0.85
C ASN A 34 7.52 -1.74 -0.14
N ILE A 35 7.65 -0.71 0.68
CA ILE A 35 6.50 0.05 1.17
C ILE A 35 6.03 0.94 0.03
N ALA A 36 4.75 0.84 -0.33
CA ALA A 36 4.13 1.72 -1.32
C ALA A 36 4.29 3.20 -0.90
N PRO A 37 4.67 4.10 -1.83
CA PRO A 37 4.74 5.52 -1.56
C PRO A 37 3.44 6.06 -0.97
N GLU A 38 3.54 6.99 -0.03
CA GLU A 38 2.34 7.56 0.60
C GLU A 38 1.54 8.41 -0.38
N LEU A 39 0.22 8.27 -0.30
CA LEU A 39 -0.74 9.14 -0.95
C LEU A 39 -1.65 9.72 0.14
N ASP A 40 -1.78 11.05 0.18
CA ASP A 40 -2.62 11.77 1.13
C ASP A 40 -3.48 12.77 0.37
N PHE A 41 -4.65 12.34 -0.05
CA PHE A 41 -5.55 13.15 -0.87
C PHE A 41 -6.92 13.31 -0.22
N LYS A 42 -7.66 14.34 -0.68
CA LYS A 42 -9.02 14.60 -0.22
C LYS A 42 -10.01 13.65 -0.87
N ASN A 43 -10.94 13.15 -0.08
CA ASN A 43 -12.09 12.43 -0.58
C ASN A 43 -13.20 13.38 -1.08
N VAL A 44 -14.32 12.82 -1.54
CA VAL A 44 -15.47 13.57 -2.05
C VAL A 44 -16.04 14.57 -1.03
N ASN A 45 -15.82 14.37 0.27
CA ASN A 45 -16.25 15.22 1.38
C ASN A 45 -15.13 16.13 1.90
N ASP A 46 -14.09 16.38 1.13
CA ASP A 46 -12.92 17.22 1.45
C ASP A 46 -12.10 16.76 2.67
N LYS A 47 -12.24 15.50 3.09
CA LYS A 47 -11.47 14.89 4.17
C LYS A 47 -10.28 14.13 3.60
N ASN A 48 -9.11 14.37 4.16
CA ASN A 48 -7.91 13.63 3.76
C ASN A 48 -8.02 12.14 4.11
N ILE A 49 -7.62 11.29 3.16
CA ILE A 49 -7.45 9.85 3.37
C ILE A 49 -6.02 9.49 2.96
N LYS A 50 -5.25 8.99 3.92
CA LYS A 50 -3.89 8.49 3.69
C LYS A 50 -3.92 7.03 3.28
N LEU A 51 -3.16 6.65 2.27
CA LEU A 51 -3.00 5.26 1.87
C LEU A 51 -2.50 4.39 3.04
N SER A 52 -1.61 4.92 3.85
CA SER A 52 -1.05 4.22 5.02
C SER A 52 -2.10 3.83 6.07
N THR A 53 -3.26 4.51 6.13
CA THR A 53 -4.35 4.14 7.04
C THR A 53 -5.01 2.81 6.68
N LEU A 54 -4.80 2.32 5.47
CA LEU A 54 -5.33 1.05 4.98
C LEU A 54 -4.38 -0.14 5.22
N ARG A 55 -3.23 0.09 5.84
CA ARG A 55 -2.25 -0.96 6.13
C ARG A 55 -2.86 -2.13 6.92
N GLY A 56 -2.39 -3.31 6.63
CA GLY A 56 -2.93 -4.56 7.17
C GLY A 56 -4.09 -5.13 6.36
N ASN A 57 -4.55 -4.44 5.30
CA ASN A 57 -5.46 -4.97 4.30
C ASN A 57 -4.69 -5.28 2.99
N VAL A 58 -5.29 -6.13 2.16
CA VAL A 58 -4.96 -6.15 0.73
C VAL A 58 -5.58 -4.90 0.12
N VAL A 59 -4.78 -4.05 -0.51
CA VAL A 59 -5.23 -2.78 -1.08
C VAL A 59 -5.00 -2.77 -2.58
N LEU A 60 -6.07 -2.59 -3.35
CA LEU A 60 -6.00 -2.26 -4.77
C LEU A 60 -5.90 -0.74 -4.90
N ILE A 61 -4.80 -0.24 -5.44
CA ILE A 61 -4.65 1.16 -5.80
C ILE A 61 -5.06 1.27 -7.28
N ASP A 62 -6.08 2.07 -7.54
CA ASP A 62 -6.69 2.22 -8.86
C ASP A 62 -6.64 3.68 -9.29
N PHE A 63 -5.97 3.96 -10.41
CA PHE A 63 -5.91 5.30 -11.00
C PHE A 63 -6.89 5.38 -12.19
N TRP A 64 -7.80 6.31 -12.13
CA TRP A 64 -8.87 6.45 -13.13
C TRP A 64 -9.31 7.91 -13.27
N ALA A 65 -10.25 8.19 -14.17
CA ALA A 65 -10.92 9.48 -14.26
C ALA A 65 -12.29 9.36 -14.92
N SER A 66 -13.16 10.35 -14.69
CA SER A 66 -14.49 10.42 -15.30
C SER A 66 -14.44 10.47 -16.84
N TRP A 67 -13.40 11.08 -17.38
CA TRP A 67 -13.16 11.21 -18.82
C TRP A 67 -12.36 10.04 -19.42
N CYS A 68 -11.84 9.12 -18.59
CA CYS A 68 -11.07 7.96 -19.05
C CYS A 68 -12.01 6.86 -19.55
N GLY A 69 -12.29 6.84 -20.83
CA GLY A 69 -13.19 5.84 -21.44
C GLY A 69 -12.79 4.38 -21.16
N PRO A 70 -11.52 3.97 -21.32
CA PRO A 70 -11.06 2.62 -20.95
C PRO A 70 -11.28 2.31 -19.46
N CYS A 71 -10.95 3.24 -18.56
CA CYS A 71 -11.13 3.05 -17.11
C CYS A 71 -12.63 2.85 -16.78
N ARG A 72 -13.51 3.65 -17.38
CA ARG A 72 -14.95 3.55 -17.19
C ARG A 72 -15.51 2.19 -17.66
N ARG A 73 -14.95 1.62 -18.72
CA ARG A 73 -15.32 0.26 -19.18
C ARG A 73 -14.84 -0.83 -18.23
N GLU A 74 -13.72 -0.60 -17.50
CA GLU A 74 -13.19 -1.54 -16.51
C GLU A 74 -13.91 -1.45 -15.15
N ASN A 75 -14.52 -0.32 -14.82
CA ASN A 75 -15.18 -0.10 -13.53
C ASN A 75 -16.18 -1.20 -13.12
N PRO A 76 -17.00 -1.80 -14.01
CA PRO A 76 -17.83 -2.93 -13.65
C PRO A 76 -17.06 -4.13 -13.09
N ASN A 77 -15.85 -4.41 -13.60
CA ASN A 77 -14.97 -5.47 -13.08
C ASN A 77 -14.43 -5.10 -11.69
N ILE A 78 -14.04 -3.85 -11.49
CA ILE A 78 -13.61 -3.33 -10.18
C ILE A 78 -14.74 -3.45 -9.15
N VAL A 79 -15.99 -3.11 -9.53
CA VAL A 79 -17.19 -3.31 -8.70
C VAL A 79 -17.39 -4.78 -8.35
N ALA A 80 -17.23 -5.69 -9.31
CA ALA A 80 -17.34 -7.13 -9.08
C ALA A 80 -16.27 -7.64 -8.10
N VAL A 81 -15.02 -7.19 -8.26
CA VAL A 81 -13.91 -7.49 -7.34
C VAL A 81 -14.23 -6.97 -5.93
N HIS A 82 -14.67 -5.72 -5.80
CA HIS A 82 -15.08 -5.17 -4.50
C HIS A 82 -16.20 -5.99 -3.87
N LYS A 83 -17.26 -6.30 -4.61
CA LYS A 83 -18.37 -7.13 -4.12
C LYS A 83 -17.91 -8.50 -3.63
N LYS A 84 -16.97 -9.13 -4.36
CA LYS A 84 -16.46 -10.45 -4.02
C LYS A 84 -15.58 -10.44 -2.77
N TYR A 85 -14.70 -9.44 -2.63
CA TYR A 85 -13.61 -9.49 -1.64
C TYR A 85 -13.79 -8.56 -0.44
N SER A 86 -14.68 -7.54 -0.50
CA SER A 86 -14.85 -6.56 0.60
C SER A 86 -15.22 -7.18 1.97
N LYS A 87 -15.86 -8.38 1.95
CA LYS A 87 -16.24 -9.13 3.16
C LYS A 87 -15.42 -10.42 3.35
N SER A 88 -14.43 -10.66 2.49
CA SER A 88 -13.62 -11.87 2.55
C SER A 88 -12.64 -11.82 3.72
N LYS A 89 -12.41 -13.00 4.33
CA LYS A 89 -11.35 -13.18 5.33
C LYS A 89 -10.08 -13.61 4.61
N PHE A 90 -8.97 -13.03 4.98
CA PHE A 90 -7.64 -13.36 4.45
C PHE A 90 -6.77 -13.93 5.56
N LYS A 91 -5.89 -14.89 5.21
CA LYS A 91 -4.98 -15.50 6.19
C LYS A 91 -4.01 -14.48 6.80
N ASN A 92 -3.52 -13.56 5.97
CA ASN A 92 -2.45 -12.62 6.33
C ASN A 92 -2.87 -11.14 6.16
N ALA A 93 -4.18 -10.84 6.09
CA ALA A 93 -4.68 -9.48 6.00
C ALA A 93 -6.04 -9.34 6.68
N LYS A 94 -6.34 -8.14 7.18
CA LYS A 94 -7.61 -7.82 7.86
C LYS A 94 -8.81 -7.83 6.92
N GLY A 95 -8.59 -7.57 5.63
CA GLY A 95 -9.63 -7.48 4.62
C GLY A 95 -9.09 -7.00 3.28
N PHE A 96 -10.01 -6.60 2.40
CA PHE A 96 -9.73 -6.02 1.08
C PHE A 96 -10.27 -4.59 1.01
N LYS A 97 -9.49 -3.69 0.42
CA LYS A 97 -9.82 -2.29 0.20
C LYS A 97 -9.47 -1.86 -1.21
N ILE A 98 -10.20 -0.88 -1.74
CA ILE A 98 -9.83 -0.19 -2.97
C ILE A 98 -9.55 1.25 -2.61
N TYR A 99 -8.39 1.76 -3.02
CA TYR A 99 -8.00 3.17 -2.91
C TYR A 99 -7.99 3.75 -4.32
N SER A 100 -9.11 4.38 -4.70
CA SER A 100 -9.30 4.91 -6.04
C SER A 100 -8.88 6.36 -6.14
N VAL A 101 -7.84 6.61 -6.90
CA VAL A 101 -7.25 7.94 -7.15
C VAL A 101 -7.79 8.48 -8.47
N SER A 102 -8.61 9.53 -8.39
CA SER A 102 -9.12 10.19 -9.57
C SER A 102 -8.14 11.23 -10.11
N LEU A 103 -7.90 11.17 -11.42
CA LEU A 103 -7.15 12.17 -12.18
C LEU A 103 -8.08 13.20 -12.85
N ASP A 104 -9.20 13.49 -12.22
CA ASP A 104 -10.11 14.54 -12.66
C ASP A 104 -9.62 15.92 -12.22
N ASN A 105 -9.89 16.95 -13.03
CA ASN A 105 -9.71 18.36 -12.66
C ASN A 105 -11.03 18.97 -12.18
N ASN A 106 -12.14 18.25 -12.35
CA ASN A 106 -13.48 18.71 -12.00
C ASN A 106 -14.14 17.77 -10.99
N LYS A 107 -14.33 18.27 -9.76
CA LYS A 107 -14.89 17.51 -8.65
C LYS A 107 -16.29 16.97 -8.95
N SER A 108 -17.15 17.78 -9.60
CA SER A 108 -18.52 17.37 -9.92
C SER A 108 -18.55 16.24 -10.95
N ALA A 109 -17.70 16.30 -11.99
CA ALA A 109 -17.58 15.23 -12.97
C ALA A 109 -17.12 13.92 -12.32
N TRP A 110 -16.12 14.00 -11.44
CA TRP A 110 -15.63 12.87 -10.66
C TRP A 110 -16.74 12.23 -9.80
N ILE A 111 -17.47 13.04 -9.00
CA ILE A 111 -18.55 12.54 -8.14
C ILE A 111 -19.67 11.90 -8.98
N ASN A 112 -20.06 12.53 -10.08
CA ASN A 112 -21.07 11.99 -10.98
C ASN A 112 -20.64 10.63 -11.57
N ALA A 113 -19.37 10.49 -11.94
CA ALA A 113 -18.85 9.24 -12.48
C ALA A 113 -18.83 8.12 -11.43
N ILE A 114 -18.46 8.41 -10.17
CA ILE A 114 -18.56 7.45 -9.04
C ILE A 114 -19.99 6.91 -8.93
N GLN A 115 -20.99 7.79 -9.01
CA GLN A 115 -22.41 7.40 -8.89
C GLN A 115 -22.88 6.58 -10.09
N GLN A 116 -22.57 7.04 -11.31
CA GLN A 116 -22.96 6.36 -12.56
C GLN A 116 -22.39 4.95 -12.65
N ASP A 117 -21.12 4.77 -12.26
CA ASP A 117 -20.43 3.48 -12.34
C ASP A 117 -20.63 2.63 -11.07
N LYS A 118 -21.41 3.13 -10.10
CA LYS A 118 -21.76 2.42 -8.86
C LYS A 118 -20.52 1.99 -8.04
N LEU A 119 -19.52 2.87 -7.95
CA LEU A 119 -18.28 2.62 -7.21
C LEU A 119 -18.54 2.79 -5.71
N ASN A 120 -19.07 1.75 -5.07
CA ASN A 120 -19.66 1.80 -3.72
C ASN A 120 -18.66 1.51 -2.58
N TRP A 121 -17.46 2.10 -2.60
CA TRP A 121 -16.51 2.10 -1.47
C TRP A 121 -16.21 3.52 -1.02
N LYS A 122 -15.43 3.70 0.04
CA LYS A 122 -15.28 5.00 0.70
C LYS A 122 -14.00 5.74 0.31
N GLU A 123 -13.00 5.00 -0.10
CA GLU A 123 -11.65 5.50 -0.30
C GLU A 123 -11.46 6.01 -1.75
N HIS A 124 -12.37 6.92 -2.17
CA HIS A 124 -12.24 7.71 -3.40
C HIS A 124 -11.55 9.02 -3.06
N VAL A 125 -10.43 9.28 -3.72
CA VAL A 125 -9.60 10.46 -3.45
C VAL A 125 -9.15 11.16 -4.73
N SER A 126 -8.83 12.45 -4.64
CA SER A 126 -8.27 13.23 -5.74
C SER A 126 -7.59 14.49 -5.18
N ASP A 127 -6.55 14.96 -5.87
CA ASP A 127 -5.99 16.31 -5.71
C ASP A 127 -6.52 17.30 -6.75
N LEU A 128 -7.37 16.83 -7.67
CA LEU A 128 -7.99 17.57 -8.77
C LEU A 128 -6.97 18.21 -9.71
N LYS A 129 -5.82 17.59 -9.90
CA LYS A 129 -4.72 18.09 -10.74
C LYS A 129 -4.54 17.34 -12.06
N GLY A 130 -5.39 16.37 -12.35
CA GLY A 130 -5.30 15.57 -13.58
C GLY A 130 -3.97 14.82 -13.65
N TRP A 131 -3.30 14.91 -14.79
CA TRP A 131 -1.98 14.30 -14.99
C TRP A 131 -0.85 14.99 -14.20
N GLU A 132 -1.07 16.20 -13.68
CA GLU A 132 -0.15 16.88 -12.78
C GLU A 132 -0.27 16.41 -11.33
N SER A 133 -1.11 15.41 -11.07
CA SER A 133 -1.23 14.78 -9.76
C SER A 133 0.10 14.17 -9.33
N ILE A 134 0.54 14.50 -8.12
CA ILE A 134 1.72 13.86 -7.54
C ILE A 134 1.55 12.34 -7.43
N GLY A 135 0.31 11.86 -7.28
CA GLY A 135 0.00 10.44 -7.26
C GLY A 135 0.28 9.77 -8.60
N ALA A 136 -0.16 10.40 -9.71
CA ALA A 136 0.13 9.90 -11.05
C ALA A 136 1.64 9.84 -11.29
N PHE A 137 2.36 10.91 -10.95
CA PHE A 137 3.81 10.98 -11.11
C PHE A 137 4.56 9.94 -10.27
N THR A 138 4.11 9.67 -9.06
CA THR A 138 4.79 8.75 -8.12
C THR A 138 4.59 7.27 -8.51
N TYR A 139 3.46 6.94 -9.16
CA TYR A 139 3.06 5.56 -9.46
C TYR A 139 3.15 5.19 -10.96
N GLN A 140 3.80 6.03 -11.77
CA GLN A 140 4.08 5.75 -13.20
C GLN A 140 5.06 4.61 -13.43
#